data_d34e916f7ab3f17d8a796303d1b0ba43
#
_entry.id   d34e916f7ab3f17d8a796303d1b0ba43
#
_cell.length_a   1.000
_cell.length_b   1.000
_cell.length_c   1.000
_cell.angle_alpha   90.00
_cell.angle_beta   90.00
_cell.angle_gamma   90.00
#
_symmetry.space_group_name_H-M   'P 1'
#
loop_
_entity.id
_entity.type
_entity.pdbx_description
1 polymer ?
#
loop_
_entity_poly.entity_id
_entity_poly.type
_entity_poly.pdbx_seq_one_letter_code
_entity_poly.pdbx_strand_id
1 'polypeptide(L)'
;MFSKEQSTIEAILFAAGREVSSKELMTVLELSEEDIEKLVINMNTQLSELNSGVEILKVDGSYQMCSKKDYYESIYPVLDNRTKPTISTAALETLSIIAYNPNITRAEIESIRGVGSDGTIYKLLEYGLIENSGKSDAPGRPQMFRTTKSFLKMFGISNLDELPELPKFKIDENEQIVLDEFSTNETEENAEESVEVAEEVKSKEDEVFEAPMPAREDLSDEDDKKE
;
A
#
# COMPACT_ATOMS: atom_id res chain seq x y z
N MET A 1 -15.91 27.85 -7.04
CA MET A 1 -17.22 27.19 -7.33
C MET A 1 -17.01 26.29 -8.54
N PHE A 2 -17.43 25.03 -8.47
CA PHE A 2 -17.23 24.08 -9.56
C PHE A 2 -17.98 24.48 -10.83
N SER A 3 -17.38 24.20 -11.99
CA SER A 3 -18.07 24.28 -13.28
C SER A 3 -19.12 23.15 -13.39
N LYS A 4 -19.96 23.20 -14.43
CA LYS A 4 -20.94 22.13 -14.65
C LYS A 4 -20.27 20.78 -14.89
N GLU A 5 -19.19 20.77 -15.65
CA GLU A 5 -18.40 19.57 -15.94
C GLU A 5 -17.75 19.02 -14.66
N GLN A 6 -17.17 19.87 -13.83
CA GLN A 6 -16.60 19.50 -12.53
C GLN A 6 -17.65 18.91 -11.60
N SER A 7 -18.82 19.54 -11.49
CA SER A 7 -19.93 19.02 -10.69
C SER A 7 -20.44 17.67 -11.22
N THR A 8 -20.39 17.46 -12.54
CA THR A 8 -20.75 16.17 -13.13
C THR A 8 -19.71 15.10 -12.77
N ILE A 9 -18.41 15.41 -12.83
CA ILE A 9 -17.35 14.49 -12.38
C ILE A 9 -17.55 14.12 -10.91
N GLU A 10 -17.76 15.13 -10.05
CA GLU A 10 -18.01 14.93 -8.62
C GLU A 10 -19.18 13.94 -8.39
N ALA A 11 -20.31 14.20 -9.03
CA ALA A 11 -21.51 13.37 -8.90
C ALA A 11 -21.28 11.93 -9.37
N ILE A 12 -20.57 11.75 -10.49
CA ILE A 12 -20.25 10.40 -11.02
C ILE A 12 -19.34 9.66 -10.04
N LEU A 13 -18.24 10.26 -9.58
CA LEU A 13 -17.27 9.61 -8.71
C LEU A 13 -17.88 9.28 -7.33
N PHE A 14 -18.70 10.20 -6.80
CA PHE A 14 -19.44 9.98 -5.56
C PHE A 14 -20.45 8.83 -5.68
N ALA A 15 -21.28 8.84 -6.72
CA ALA A 15 -22.30 7.82 -6.93
C ALA A 15 -21.70 6.44 -7.25
N ALA A 16 -20.57 6.40 -7.96
CA ALA A 16 -19.90 5.17 -8.30
C ALA A 16 -19.35 4.44 -7.06
N GLY A 17 -18.81 5.18 -6.07
CA GLY A 17 -18.17 4.60 -4.88
C GLY A 17 -16.97 3.68 -5.20
N ARG A 18 -16.50 3.70 -6.44
CA ARG A 18 -15.38 2.93 -6.98
C ARG A 18 -14.55 3.77 -7.93
N GLU A 19 -13.46 3.22 -8.40
CA GLU A 19 -12.74 3.85 -9.51
C GLU A 19 -13.58 3.90 -10.78
N VAL A 20 -13.48 5.02 -11.52
CA VAL A 20 -14.09 5.26 -12.82
C VAL A 20 -12.95 5.55 -13.81
N SER A 21 -12.91 4.83 -14.91
CA SER A 21 -11.84 4.99 -15.91
C SER A 21 -11.94 6.33 -16.63
N SER A 22 -10.78 6.87 -17.09
CA SER A 22 -10.76 8.06 -17.95
C SER A 22 -11.71 7.90 -19.14
N LYS A 23 -11.79 6.70 -19.72
CA LYS A 23 -12.66 6.42 -20.89
C LYS A 23 -14.14 6.56 -20.58
N GLU A 24 -14.58 6.15 -19.40
CA GLU A 24 -15.98 6.31 -18.96
C GLU A 24 -16.30 7.81 -18.84
N LEU A 25 -15.41 8.60 -18.22
CA LEU A 25 -15.58 10.05 -18.08
C LEU A 25 -15.55 10.77 -19.45
N MET A 26 -14.62 10.42 -20.32
CA MET A 26 -14.54 10.96 -21.70
C MET A 26 -15.84 10.74 -22.47
N THR A 27 -16.45 9.57 -22.34
CA THR A 27 -17.70 9.23 -23.02
C THR A 27 -18.87 10.07 -22.53
N VAL A 28 -18.94 10.32 -21.21
CA VAL A 28 -20.06 11.07 -20.60
C VAL A 28 -19.92 12.56 -20.79
N LEU A 29 -18.69 13.07 -20.71
CA LEU A 29 -18.41 14.52 -20.76
C LEU A 29 -18.12 15.02 -22.17
N GLU A 30 -17.85 14.11 -23.12
CA GLU A 30 -17.42 14.44 -24.49
C GLU A 30 -16.13 15.29 -24.52
N LEU A 31 -15.22 15.03 -23.53
CA LEU A 31 -13.95 15.74 -23.36
C LEU A 31 -12.76 14.83 -23.64
N SER A 32 -11.60 15.44 -23.91
CA SER A 32 -10.35 14.72 -24.02
C SER A 32 -9.84 14.28 -22.64
N GLU A 33 -8.95 13.28 -22.59
CA GLU A 33 -8.33 12.83 -21.34
C GLU A 33 -7.53 13.96 -20.67
N GLU A 34 -6.82 14.77 -21.46
CA GLU A 34 -6.07 15.93 -20.96
C GLU A 34 -6.97 16.99 -20.32
N ASP A 35 -8.17 17.23 -20.88
CA ASP A 35 -9.10 18.21 -20.32
C ASP A 35 -9.71 17.70 -19.02
N ILE A 36 -10.04 16.41 -18.93
CA ILE A 36 -10.50 15.77 -17.69
C ILE A 36 -9.42 15.88 -16.60
N GLU A 37 -8.16 15.61 -16.93
CA GLU A 37 -7.05 15.73 -15.99
C GLU A 37 -6.90 17.15 -15.44
N LYS A 38 -6.95 18.16 -16.31
CA LYS A 38 -6.95 19.59 -15.91
C LYS A 38 -8.12 19.95 -14.99
N LEU A 39 -9.31 19.44 -15.32
CA LEU A 39 -10.50 19.64 -14.47
C LEU A 39 -10.32 19.03 -13.08
N VAL A 40 -9.81 17.81 -13.00
CA VAL A 40 -9.58 17.10 -11.72
C VAL A 40 -8.50 17.80 -10.88
N ILE A 41 -7.39 18.23 -11.49
CA ILE A 41 -6.34 19.00 -10.78
C ILE A 41 -6.94 20.29 -10.19
N ASN A 42 -7.73 21.02 -10.99
CA ASN A 42 -8.39 22.24 -10.53
C ASN A 42 -9.42 21.96 -9.41
N MET A 43 -10.16 20.83 -9.50
CA MET A 43 -11.09 20.40 -8.43
C MET A 43 -10.34 20.13 -7.13
N ASN A 44 -9.24 19.40 -7.17
CA ASN A 44 -8.43 19.12 -5.99
C ASN A 44 -7.88 20.39 -5.35
N THR A 45 -7.46 21.37 -6.16
CA THR A 45 -7.05 22.69 -5.67
C THR A 45 -8.20 23.38 -4.93
N GLN A 46 -9.39 23.45 -5.53
CA GLN A 46 -10.57 24.06 -4.90
C GLN A 46 -11.00 23.32 -3.63
N LEU A 47 -10.98 21.97 -3.64
CA LEU A 47 -11.29 21.14 -2.46
C LEU A 47 -10.28 21.41 -1.33
N SER A 48 -9.01 21.65 -1.66
CA SER A 48 -7.98 21.99 -0.68
C SER A 48 -8.20 23.37 -0.08
N GLU A 49 -8.51 24.38 -0.90
CA GLU A 49 -8.83 25.75 -0.46
C GLU A 49 -10.05 25.79 0.47
N LEU A 50 -11.03 24.92 0.24
CA LEU A 50 -12.23 24.78 1.07
C LEU A 50 -12.02 23.93 2.33
N ASN A 51 -10.80 23.44 2.60
CA ASN A 51 -10.52 22.48 3.66
C ASN A 51 -11.42 21.25 3.60
N SER A 52 -11.76 20.78 2.40
CA SER A 52 -12.57 19.58 2.21
C SER A 52 -11.87 18.33 2.75
N GLY A 53 -12.63 17.43 3.37
CA GLY A 53 -12.13 16.13 3.83
C GLY A 53 -11.99 15.07 2.74
N VAL A 54 -12.33 15.39 1.47
CA VAL A 54 -12.23 14.49 0.32
C VAL A 54 -11.28 15.02 -0.73
N GLU A 55 -10.75 14.12 -1.54
CA GLU A 55 -9.90 14.40 -2.69
C GLU A 55 -10.18 13.41 -3.82
N ILE A 56 -9.76 13.72 -5.03
CA ILE A 56 -9.86 12.84 -6.19
C ILE A 56 -8.48 12.28 -6.50
N LEU A 57 -8.30 10.97 -6.33
CA LEU A 57 -7.07 10.26 -6.71
C LEU A 57 -7.14 9.80 -8.16
N LYS A 58 -6.03 9.97 -8.89
CA LYS A 58 -5.79 9.34 -10.19
C LYS A 58 -4.91 8.12 -9.95
N VAL A 59 -5.36 6.94 -10.37
CA VAL A 59 -4.60 5.69 -10.26
C VAL A 59 -4.76 4.91 -11.56
N ASP A 60 -3.65 4.68 -12.24
CA ASP A 60 -3.58 3.87 -13.46
C ASP A 60 -4.70 4.19 -14.49
N GLY A 61 -4.80 5.47 -14.87
CA GLY A 61 -5.79 5.94 -15.86
C GLY A 61 -7.24 5.89 -15.38
N SER A 62 -7.48 5.81 -14.08
CA SER A 62 -8.80 5.85 -13.45
C SER A 62 -8.83 6.92 -12.36
N TYR A 63 -10.02 7.41 -12.03
CA TYR A 63 -10.24 8.41 -10.99
C TYR A 63 -11.15 7.84 -9.90
N GLN A 64 -10.87 8.19 -8.66
CA GLN A 64 -11.70 7.79 -7.52
C GLN A 64 -11.77 8.92 -6.50
N MET A 65 -12.96 9.21 -5.97
CA MET A 65 -13.13 10.10 -4.84
C MET A 65 -12.81 9.34 -3.55
N CYS A 66 -11.93 9.91 -2.73
CA CYS A 66 -11.47 9.32 -1.48
C CYS A 66 -11.48 10.36 -0.37
N SER A 67 -11.48 9.90 0.89
CA SER A 67 -11.18 10.76 2.03
C SER A 67 -9.68 11.05 2.08
N LYS A 68 -9.31 12.27 2.50
CA LYS A 68 -7.90 12.63 2.75
C LYS A 68 -7.34 11.82 3.92
N LYS A 69 -6.04 11.54 3.85
CA LYS A 69 -5.31 10.76 4.87
C LYS A 69 -5.39 11.38 6.27
N ASP A 70 -5.45 12.70 6.36
CA ASP A 70 -5.51 13.45 7.62
C ASP A 70 -6.75 13.10 8.47
N TYR A 71 -7.82 12.63 7.84
CA TYR A 71 -9.06 12.24 8.53
C TYR A 71 -9.15 10.75 8.86
N TYR A 72 -8.10 9.99 8.59
CA TYR A 72 -8.08 8.55 8.76
C TYR A 72 -8.48 8.11 10.17
N GLU A 73 -7.87 8.70 11.21
CA GLU A 73 -8.13 8.36 12.61
C GLU A 73 -9.59 8.61 13.02
N SER A 74 -10.25 9.59 12.39
CA SER A 74 -11.66 9.91 12.65
C SER A 74 -12.62 8.97 11.89
N ILE A 75 -12.22 8.50 10.73
CA ILE A 75 -13.04 7.67 9.83
C ILE A 75 -13.00 6.20 10.26
N TYR A 76 -11.81 5.72 10.65
CA TYR A 76 -11.56 4.32 10.96
C TYR A 76 -12.53 3.71 11.99
N PRO A 77 -12.81 4.34 13.14
CA PRO A 77 -13.73 3.78 14.15
C PRO A 77 -15.17 3.61 13.64
N VAL A 78 -15.55 4.38 12.61
CA VAL A 78 -16.92 4.35 12.07
C VAL A 78 -17.09 3.30 10.98
N LEU A 79 -16.07 3.14 10.13
CA LEU A 79 -16.18 2.31 8.93
C LEU A 79 -15.62 0.90 9.10
N ASP A 80 -14.67 0.70 9.99
CA ASP A 80 -13.98 -0.58 10.08
C ASP A 80 -13.89 -1.10 11.51
N ASN A 81 -14.70 -2.12 11.80
CA ASN A 81 -14.60 -2.94 13.01
C ASN A 81 -13.60 -4.11 12.83
N ARG A 82 -12.90 -4.19 11.69
CA ARG A 82 -11.93 -5.24 11.43
C ARG A 82 -10.56 -4.78 11.89
N THR A 83 -9.81 -5.69 12.51
CA THR A 83 -8.38 -5.47 12.75
C THR A 83 -7.70 -5.22 11.41
N LYS A 84 -7.03 -4.06 11.27
CA LYS A 84 -6.21 -3.78 10.07
C LYS A 84 -5.29 -4.98 9.84
N PRO A 85 -5.21 -5.51 8.63
CA PRO A 85 -4.13 -6.43 8.31
C PRO A 85 -2.82 -5.65 8.44
N THR A 86 -2.10 -5.87 9.53
CA THR A 86 -0.76 -5.30 9.70
C THR A 86 0.17 -6.03 8.76
N ILE A 87 0.73 -5.31 7.80
CA ILE A 87 1.78 -5.85 6.94
C ILE A 87 3.04 -5.97 7.79
N SER A 88 3.52 -7.19 8.00
CA SER A 88 4.78 -7.41 8.73
C SER A 88 5.97 -6.83 7.96
N THR A 89 7.07 -6.54 8.65
CA THR A 89 8.31 -6.06 8.03
C THR A 89 8.77 -6.97 6.88
N ALA A 90 8.72 -8.29 7.07
CA ALA A 90 9.04 -9.26 6.04
C ALA A 90 8.11 -9.19 4.81
N ALA A 91 6.82 -8.89 5.03
CA ALA A 91 5.87 -8.72 3.94
C ALA A 91 6.08 -7.39 3.21
N LEU A 92 6.42 -6.32 3.93
CA LEU A 92 6.75 -5.03 3.32
C LEU A 92 8.04 -5.12 2.48
N GLU A 93 9.08 -5.79 2.99
CA GLU A 93 10.31 -6.06 2.26
C GLU A 93 10.04 -6.82 0.95
N THR A 94 9.28 -7.92 1.01
CA THR A 94 8.92 -8.71 -0.18
C THR A 94 8.10 -7.88 -1.17
N LEU A 95 7.16 -7.08 -0.68
CA LEU A 95 6.33 -6.21 -1.49
C LEU A 95 7.15 -5.15 -2.21
N SER A 96 8.13 -4.55 -1.52
CA SER A 96 9.07 -3.60 -2.11
C SER A 96 9.91 -4.24 -3.22
N ILE A 97 10.45 -5.43 -3.00
CA ILE A 97 11.19 -6.16 -4.03
C ILE A 97 10.35 -6.36 -5.29
N ILE A 98 9.08 -6.75 -5.14
CA ILE A 98 8.17 -6.96 -6.28
C ILE A 98 7.82 -5.62 -6.96
N ALA A 99 7.67 -4.53 -6.20
CA ALA A 99 7.35 -3.22 -6.74
C ALA A 99 8.48 -2.65 -7.62
N TYR A 100 9.72 -2.82 -7.20
CA TYR A 100 10.90 -2.40 -7.97
C TYR A 100 11.30 -3.37 -9.08
N ASN A 101 10.81 -4.61 -9.06
CA ASN A 101 11.12 -5.64 -10.05
C ASN A 101 9.81 -6.29 -10.57
N PRO A 102 9.01 -5.58 -11.39
CA PRO A 102 7.78 -6.13 -11.92
C PRO A 102 8.05 -7.38 -12.77
N ASN A 103 7.18 -8.39 -12.62
CA ASN A 103 7.30 -9.72 -13.24
C ASN A 103 8.45 -10.58 -12.68
N ILE A 104 8.78 -10.39 -11.42
CA ILE A 104 9.79 -11.18 -10.70
C ILE A 104 9.23 -12.55 -10.31
N THR A 105 10.07 -13.58 -10.36
CA THR A 105 9.73 -14.94 -9.92
C THR A 105 10.01 -15.12 -8.43
N ARG A 106 9.40 -16.16 -7.84
CA ARG A 106 9.66 -16.51 -6.44
C ARG A 106 11.15 -16.75 -6.16
N ALA A 107 11.83 -17.51 -7.03
CA ALA A 107 13.25 -17.83 -6.84
C ALA A 107 14.14 -16.56 -6.83
N GLU A 108 13.83 -15.58 -7.65
CA GLU A 108 14.52 -14.29 -7.67
C GLU A 108 14.24 -13.48 -6.40
N ILE A 109 12.98 -13.46 -5.92
CA ILE A 109 12.62 -12.83 -4.64
C ILE A 109 13.42 -13.46 -3.49
N GLU A 110 13.45 -14.79 -3.41
CA GLU A 110 14.19 -15.53 -2.38
C GLU A 110 15.70 -15.32 -2.49
N SER A 111 16.23 -15.17 -3.70
CA SER A 111 17.64 -14.83 -3.94
C SER A 111 17.99 -13.44 -3.39
N ILE A 112 17.12 -12.46 -3.57
CA ILE A 112 17.33 -11.08 -3.05
C ILE A 112 17.20 -11.05 -1.52
N ARG A 113 16.19 -11.75 -0.97
CA ARG A 113 15.94 -11.76 0.48
C ARG A 113 16.91 -12.66 1.28
N GLY A 114 17.50 -13.64 0.64
CA GLY A 114 18.33 -14.66 1.31
C GLY A 114 17.54 -15.69 2.12
N VAL A 115 16.19 -15.63 2.13
CA VAL A 115 15.31 -16.52 2.90
C VAL A 115 14.06 -16.89 2.11
N GLY A 116 13.43 -18.02 2.47
CA GLY A 116 12.19 -18.47 1.86
C GLY A 116 11.06 -17.44 2.00
N SER A 117 10.28 -17.27 0.94
CA SER A 117 9.25 -16.20 0.85
C SER A 117 7.83 -16.69 0.58
N ASP A 118 7.59 -18.01 0.57
CA ASP A 118 6.28 -18.61 0.25
C ASP A 118 5.13 -18.03 1.06
N GLY A 119 5.23 -18.10 2.39
CA GLY A 119 4.19 -17.63 3.28
C GLY A 119 3.90 -16.13 3.14
N THR A 120 4.95 -15.35 2.83
CA THR A 120 4.84 -13.91 2.62
C THR A 120 4.16 -13.60 1.28
N ILE A 121 4.57 -14.25 0.20
CA ILE A 121 3.95 -14.12 -1.12
C ILE A 121 2.47 -14.51 -1.06
N TYR A 122 2.13 -15.61 -0.38
CA TYR A 122 0.75 -16.03 -0.22
C TYR A 122 -0.10 -14.97 0.48
N LYS A 123 0.38 -14.39 1.58
CA LYS A 123 -0.33 -13.31 2.29
C LYS A 123 -0.50 -12.06 1.43
N LEU A 124 0.51 -11.68 0.64
CA LEU A 124 0.41 -10.53 -0.25
C LEU A 124 -0.61 -10.75 -1.38
N LEU A 125 -0.73 -11.99 -1.89
CA LEU A 125 -1.78 -12.38 -2.84
C LEU A 125 -3.17 -12.33 -2.18
N GLU A 126 -3.30 -12.84 -0.95
CA GLU A 126 -4.55 -12.80 -0.18
C GLU A 126 -4.99 -11.36 0.10
N TYR A 127 -4.07 -10.46 0.41
CA TYR A 127 -4.35 -9.02 0.59
C TYR A 127 -4.62 -8.29 -0.74
N GLY A 128 -4.45 -8.96 -1.87
CA GLY A 128 -4.63 -8.37 -3.20
C GLY A 128 -3.62 -7.27 -3.52
N LEU A 129 -2.47 -7.23 -2.86
CA LEU A 129 -1.40 -6.25 -3.10
C LEU A 129 -0.50 -6.64 -4.26
N ILE A 130 -0.39 -7.94 -4.53
CA ILE A 130 0.30 -8.50 -5.69
C ILE A 130 -0.63 -9.45 -6.45
N GLU A 131 -0.31 -9.70 -7.69
CA GLU A 131 -1.01 -10.65 -8.55
C GLU A 131 -0.03 -11.45 -9.41
N ASN A 132 -0.52 -12.56 -9.96
CA ASN A 132 0.22 -13.36 -10.91
C ASN A 132 0.23 -12.66 -12.28
N SER A 133 1.41 -12.31 -12.78
CA SER A 133 1.57 -11.63 -14.09
C SER A 133 1.83 -12.59 -15.26
N GLY A 134 1.90 -13.89 -14.98
CA GLY A 134 2.16 -14.93 -16.00
C GLY A 134 3.25 -15.90 -15.56
N LYS A 135 3.84 -16.59 -16.55
CA LYS A 135 4.94 -17.53 -16.34
C LYS A 135 6.18 -17.06 -17.08
N SER A 136 7.35 -17.19 -16.44
CA SER A 136 8.64 -16.92 -17.05
C SER A 136 8.97 -17.97 -18.11
N ASP A 137 9.82 -17.60 -19.08
CA ASP A 137 10.39 -18.52 -20.09
C ASP A 137 11.58 -19.34 -19.54
N ALA A 138 11.99 -19.10 -18.29
CA ALA A 138 13.04 -19.85 -17.61
C ALA A 138 12.67 -21.35 -17.44
N PRO A 139 13.66 -22.24 -17.29
CA PRO A 139 13.43 -23.66 -17.04
C PRO A 139 12.46 -23.88 -15.88
N GLY A 140 11.46 -24.76 -16.08
CA GLY A 140 10.39 -24.98 -15.12
C GLY A 140 9.22 -24.00 -15.22
N ARG A 141 9.31 -22.96 -16.05
CA ARG A 141 8.28 -21.93 -16.30
C ARG A 141 7.67 -21.38 -14.99
N PRO A 142 8.48 -20.83 -14.08
CA PRO A 142 8.01 -20.36 -12.79
C PRO A 142 7.02 -19.22 -12.96
N GLN A 143 6.13 -19.10 -11.97
CA GLN A 143 5.15 -18.03 -11.90
C GLN A 143 5.83 -16.71 -11.57
N MET A 144 5.38 -15.63 -12.21
CA MET A 144 5.86 -14.27 -11.98
C MET A 144 4.79 -13.46 -11.24
N PHE A 145 5.26 -12.50 -10.44
CA PHE A 145 4.42 -11.62 -9.64
C PHE A 145 4.64 -10.16 -10.01
N ARG A 146 3.58 -9.36 -9.86
CA ARG A 146 3.61 -7.90 -9.94
C ARG A 146 2.66 -7.29 -8.93
N THR A 147 2.82 -6.00 -8.65
CA THR A 147 1.91 -5.23 -7.82
C THR A 147 0.57 -4.96 -8.51
N THR A 148 -0.46 -4.69 -7.73
CA THR A 148 -1.83 -4.40 -8.20
C THR A 148 -2.16 -2.92 -8.05
N LYS A 149 -3.35 -2.51 -8.53
CA LYS A 149 -3.91 -1.19 -8.25
C LYS A 149 -4.16 -0.95 -6.74
N SER A 150 -4.45 -2.01 -5.99
CA SER A 150 -4.61 -1.90 -4.52
C SER A 150 -3.30 -1.51 -3.84
N PHE A 151 -2.15 -1.96 -4.36
CA PHE A 151 -0.84 -1.48 -3.92
C PHE A 151 -0.69 0.03 -4.15
N LEU A 152 -0.95 0.51 -5.38
CA LEU A 152 -0.84 1.93 -5.71
C LEU A 152 -1.72 2.79 -4.78
N LYS A 153 -2.96 2.36 -4.56
CA LYS A 153 -3.90 3.04 -3.65
C LYS A 153 -3.40 3.04 -2.20
N MET A 154 -2.85 1.92 -1.72
CA MET A 154 -2.34 1.81 -0.35
C MET A 154 -1.20 2.79 -0.09
N PHE A 155 -0.31 2.98 -1.06
CA PHE A 155 0.82 3.90 -0.95
C PHE A 155 0.51 5.32 -1.44
N GLY A 156 -0.66 5.54 -2.03
CA GLY A 156 -1.12 6.85 -2.54
C GLY A 156 -0.28 7.36 -3.69
N ILE A 157 0.17 6.46 -4.57
CA ILE A 157 0.90 6.75 -5.79
C ILE A 157 0.03 6.44 -7.02
N SER A 158 0.25 7.18 -8.11
CA SER A 158 -0.55 7.01 -9.33
C SER A 158 -0.02 5.91 -10.24
N ASN A 159 1.31 5.67 -10.19
CA ASN A 159 2.01 4.63 -10.96
C ASN A 159 3.30 4.21 -10.24
N LEU A 160 4.00 3.19 -10.74
CA LEU A 160 5.25 2.71 -10.16
C LEU A 160 6.43 3.66 -10.39
N ASP A 161 6.35 4.57 -11.36
CA ASP A 161 7.42 5.53 -11.64
C ASP A 161 7.55 6.60 -10.52
N GLU A 162 6.53 6.74 -9.68
CA GLU A 162 6.54 7.61 -8.50
C GLU A 162 7.26 7.00 -7.29
N LEU A 163 7.72 5.74 -7.40
CA LEU A 163 8.51 5.13 -6.33
C LEU A 163 9.85 5.86 -6.18
N PRO A 164 10.34 6.05 -4.95
CA PRO A 164 11.65 6.64 -4.70
C PRO A 164 12.76 5.88 -5.41
N GLU A 165 13.76 6.58 -5.93
CA GLU A 165 14.95 5.91 -6.49
C GLU A 165 15.65 5.10 -5.40
N LEU A 166 16.10 3.90 -5.75
CA LEU A 166 16.90 3.09 -4.83
C LEU A 166 18.25 3.79 -4.57
N PRO A 167 18.70 3.83 -3.31
CA PRO A 167 19.98 4.40 -2.98
C PRO A 167 21.09 3.66 -3.74
N LYS A 168 21.97 4.42 -4.41
CA LYS A 168 23.13 3.91 -5.11
C LYS A 168 24.25 3.70 -4.10
N PHE A 169 24.58 2.44 -3.82
CA PHE A 169 25.75 2.12 -3.00
C PHE A 169 26.98 2.08 -3.91
N LYS A 170 28.02 2.87 -3.55
CA LYS A 170 29.35 2.70 -4.13
C LYS A 170 30.08 1.67 -3.26
N ILE A 171 30.57 0.61 -3.88
CA ILE A 171 31.48 -0.33 -3.23
C ILE A 171 32.88 0.21 -3.45
N ASP A 172 33.53 0.71 -2.42
CA ASP A 172 34.94 1.06 -2.48
C ASP A 172 35.78 -0.21 -2.60
N GLU A 173 36.95 -0.12 -3.25
CA GLU A 173 37.87 -1.25 -3.49
C GLU A 173 38.33 -1.98 -2.21
N ASN A 174 37.99 -1.47 -1.01
CA ASN A 174 38.26 -2.06 0.29
C ASN A 174 37.07 -2.82 0.93
N GLU A 175 36.07 -3.24 0.16
CA GLU A 175 34.88 -3.98 0.64
C GLU A 175 33.99 -3.27 1.70
N GLN A 176 34.15 -1.96 1.90
CA GLN A 176 33.25 -1.20 2.77
C GLN A 176 32.13 -0.56 1.94
N ILE A 177 30.88 -0.84 2.33
CA ILE A 177 29.69 -0.20 1.74
C ILE A 177 29.62 1.22 2.31
N VAL A 178 29.84 2.21 1.45
CA VAL A 178 29.66 3.64 1.81
C VAL A 178 28.31 4.09 1.27
N LEU A 179 27.42 4.56 2.13
CA LEU A 179 26.21 5.28 1.72
C LEU A 179 26.64 6.65 1.17
N ASP A 180 26.42 6.91 -0.12
CA ASP A 180 26.49 8.29 -0.61
C ASP A 180 25.45 9.11 0.18
N GLU A 181 25.92 10.15 0.85
CA GLU A 181 25.12 11.00 1.73
C GLU A 181 23.81 11.41 1.06
N PHE A 182 22.71 11.06 1.70
CA PHE A 182 21.45 11.73 1.45
C PHE A 182 21.72 13.24 1.68
N SER A 183 21.63 14.03 0.63
CA SER A 183 21.58 15.49 0.75
C SER A 183 20.25 15.86 1.41
N THR A 184 20.17 15.63 2.71
CA THR A 184 19.14 16.22 3.55
C THR A 184 19.65 17.58 4.01
N ASN A 185 19.15 18.63 3.38
CA ASN A 185 19.05 19.92 4.02
C ASN A 185 18.02 19.81 5.15
N GLU A 186 18.36 19.15 6.23
CA GLU A 186 17.64 19.22 7.49
C GLU A 186 18.65 19.38 8.63
N THR A 187 18.44 20.47 9.32
CA THR A 187 19.17 21.04 10.45
C THR A 187 19.59 20.03 11.52
N GLU A 188 20.83 20.24 12.01
CA GLU A 188 21.57 19.48 13.03
C GLU A 188 20.95 19.43 14.45
N GLU A 189 19.63 19.51 14.61
CA GLU A 189 19.02 19.54 15.96
C GLU A 189 18.37 18.22 16.43
N ASN A 190 18.37 17.13 15.63
CA ASN A 190 17.67 15.88 16.00
C ASN A 190 18.56 14.62 16.10
N ALA A 191 19.87 14.78 16.21
CA ALA A 191 20.79 13.62 16.27
C ALA A 191 20.96 13.02 17.68
N GLU A 192 20.60 13.73 18.75
CA GLU A 192 20.76 13.23 20.13
C GLU A 192 19.54 12.42 20.64
N GLU A 193 18.34 12.67 20.11
CA GLU A 193 17.11 11.99 20.56
C GLU A 193 16.92 10.56 19.96
N SER A 194 17.61 10.27 18.84
CA SER A 194 17.49 8.96 18.17
C SER A 194 18.37 7.85 18.76
N VAL A 195 19.37 8.18 19.57
CA VAL A 195 20.26 7.19 20.20
C VAL A 195 19.64 6.63 21.49
N GLU A 196 18.92 7.45 22.25
CA GLU A 196 18.26 7.02 23.50
C GLU A 196 17.10 6.06 23.25
N VAL A 197 16.34 6.22 22.15
CA VAL A 197 15.23 5.35 21.77
C VAL A 197 15.70 3.97 21.29
N ALA A 198 16.90 3.87 20.70
CA ALA A 198 17.45 2.61 20.20
C ALA A 198 17.97 1.68 21.32
N GLU A 199 18.39 2.23 22.47
CA GLU A 199 18.82 1.43 23.63
C GLU A 199 17.62 0.94 24.47
N GLU A 200 16.52 1.70 24.51
CA GLU A 200 15.31 1.31 25.25
C GLU A 200 14.51 0.17 24.56
N VAL A 201 14.62 0.04 23.24
CA VAL A 201 13.93 -1.03 22.47
C VAL A 201 14.65 -2.38 22.64
N LYS A 202 15.98 -2.41 22.82
CA LYS A 202 16.74 -3.65 23.00
C LYS A 202 16.54 -4.32 24.37
N SER A 203 16.04 -3.61 25.37
CA SER A 203 15.81 -4.15 26.71
C SER A 203 14.41 -4.75 26.93
N LYS A 204 13.52 -4.66 25.92
CA LYS A 204 12.13 -5.15 26.02
C LYS A 204 11.82 -6.40 25.17
N GLU A 205 12.80 -6.96 24.46
CA GLU A 205 12.59 -8.16 23.63
C GLU A 205 12.68 -9.49 24.38
N ASP A 206 12.98 -9.49 25.68
CA ASP A 206 13.11 -10.73 26.51
C ASP A 206 11.90 -11.03 27.41
N GLU A 207 10.80 -10.28 27.35
CA GLU A 207 9.56 -10.67 28.02
C GLU A 207 8.62 -11.42 27.08
N VAL A 208 8.66 -12.75 27.21
CA VAL A 208 7.70 -13.67 26.59
C VAL A 208 6.31 -13.41 27.16
N PHE A 209 5.46 -12.73 26.38
CA PHE A 209 4.06 -12.56 26.72
C PHE A 209 3.28 -13.86 26.45
N GLU A 210 3.06 -14.66 27.49
CA GLU A 210 2.12 -15.77 27.47
C GLU A 210 0.69 -15.24 27.51
N ALA A 211 -0.01 -15.32 26.37
CA ALA A 211 -1.44 -15.02 26.31
C ALA A 211 -2.24 -16.15 27.00
N PRO A 212 -3.20 -15.83 27.87
CA PRO A 212 -4.06 -16.86 28.48
C PRO A 212 -4.98 -17.49 27.43
N MET A 213 -4.92 -18.81 27.32
CA MET A 213 -5.82 -19.62 26.51
C MET A 213 -7.26 -19.50 27.04
N PRO A 214 -8.28 -19.31 26.21
CA PRO A 214 -9.66 -19.40 26.65
C PRO A 214 -10.00 -20.84 27.05
N ALA A 215 -10.66 -21.00 28.19
CA ALA A 215 -11.14 -22.29 28.70
C ALA A 215 -12.07 -22.95 27.67
N ARG A 216 -11.83 -24.22 27.39
CA ARG A 216 -12.76 -25.07 26.64
C ARG A 216 -14.02 -25.26 27.49
N GLU A 217 -15.15 -24.82 27.03
CA GLU A 217 -16.45 -25.25 27.55
C GLU A 217 -16.68 -26.68 27.06
N ASP A 218 -16.75 -27.60 28.03
CA ASP A 218 -17.16 -28.97 27.80
C ASP A 218 -18.63 -29.00 27.37
N LEU A 219 -18.86 -29.31 26.11
CA LEU A 219 -20.17 -29.76 25.66
C LEU A 219 -20.29 -31.24 26.03
N SER A 220 -20.84 -31.49 27.22
CA SER A 220 -21.29 -32.82 27.63
C SER A 220 -22.55 -33.23 26.88
N ASP A 221 -22.49 -34.39 26.29
CA ASP A 221 -23.57 -35.16 25.67
C ASP A 221 -24.82 -35.26 26.56
N GLU A 222 -25.94 -34.85 26.02
CA GLU A 222 -27.26 -35.34 26.42
C GLU A 222 -28.00 -35.83 25.17
N ASP A 223 -27.64 -37.03 24.75
CA ASP A 223 -28.57 -37.94 24.05
C ASP A 223 -28.90 -39.05 25.02
N ASP A 224 -30.13 -39.15 25.49
CA ASP A 224 -30.96 -40.37 25.52
C ASP A 224 -32.33 -40.14 26.13
N LYS A 225 -33.35 -40.69 25.44
CA LYS A 225 -34.69 -41.06 25.85
C LYS A 225 -35.86 -40.11 25.57
N LYS A 226 -36.62 -40.46 24.55
CA LYS A 226 -37.95 -41.08 24.66
C LYS A 226 -38.72 -41.03 23.34
N GLU A 227 -39.19 -42.22 23.05
CA GLU A 227 -40.43 -42.66 22.40
C GLU A 227 -40.75 -42.16 21.00
#